data_e8ebffe17e82be9caa477a4e33b0aa2f
#
_entry.id   e8ebffe17e82be9caa477a4e33b0aa2f
#
_cell.length_a   1.000
_cell.length_b   1.000
_cell.length_c   1.000
_cell.angle_alpha   90.00
_cell.angle_beta   90.00
_cell.angle_gamma   90.00
#
_symmetry.space_group_name_H-M   'P 1'
#
loop_
_entity.id
_entity.type
_entity.pdbx_description
1 polymer ?
#
loop_
_entity_poly.entity_id
_entity_poly.type
_entity_poly.pdbx_seq_one_letter_code
_entity_poly.pdbx_strand_id
1 'polypeptide(L)'
;KVINPKDLSGTVLVYLSILNPSTLLLLERMQLDCFFYLAIIFIVYNRIYLINWLIGIYFALIKFYPISILITVFIENKERSIKSICIIILFLSILFFGYLYLNYEFYYFMVNNMLPGKAGYHFLYSLNALSKIFKYIFNIKYQLLLILFYSFFIYLIIKVVANFNKNKEILKSIKKSLFTVESKLFLISGYFNIFLFILVSSYVYKEVYLILSLPLILWLKHSNKSKFFYYLYYMIIFRFLYLFLYSFFNINDGIIFVNNIRVFSNYFLITISIKAILDFILLCILFSILYIKSKLYLLHIIKKNVHLKIIN
;
A
#
# COMPACT_ATOMS: atom_id res chain seq x y z
N LYS A 1 -20.78 -0.88 6.37
CA LYS A 1 -20.69 -0.81 7.86
C LYS A 1 -19.39 -0.14 8.34
N VAL A 2 -18.30 -0.21 7.59
CA VAL A 2 -16.98 0.39 7.94
C VAL A 2 -16.98 1.89 7.68
N ILE A 3 -17.67 2.33 6.64
CA ILE A 3 -17.88 3.75 6.33
C ILE A 3 -19.37 4.02 6.56
N ASN A 4 -19.67 5.00 7.41
CA ASN A 4 -21.06 5.38 7.63
C ASN A 4 -21.54 6.23 6.43
N PRO A 5 -22.48 5.74 5.60
CA PRO A 5 -22.94 6.48 4.42
C PRO A 5 -23.83 7.69 4.77
N LYS A 6 -24.22 7.85 6.05
CA LYS A 6 -25.00 9.01 6.51
C LYS A 6 -24.15 10.28 6.62
N ASP A 7 -22.82 10.16 6.64
CA ASP A 7 -21.90 11.28 6.67
C ASP A 7 -21.48 11.62 5.23
N LEU A 8 -21.59 12.89 4.84
CA LEU A 8 -21.19 13.39 3.52
C LEU A 8 -19.75 12.97 3.16
N SER A 9 -18.84 13.03 4.14
CA SER A 9 -17.44 12.63 3.92
C SER A 9 -17.31 11.14 3.60
N GLY A 10 -18.08 10.29 4.24
CA GLY A 10 -18.12 8.85 3.98
C GLY A 10 -18.73 8.56 2.61
N THR A 11 -19.83 9.24 2.29
CA THR A 11 -20.52 9.10 0.99
C THR A 11 -19.59 9.48 -0.16
N VAL A 12 -18.91 10.62 -0.08
CA VAL A 12 -17.95 11.07 -1.10
C VAL A 12 -16.83 10.04 -1.28
N LEU A 13 -16.26 9.51 -0.19
CA LEU A 13 -15.23 8.48 -0.30
C LEU A 13 -15.71 7.19 -0.96
N VAL A 14 -16.93 6.74 -0.66
CA VAL A 14 -17.52 5.55 -1.28
C VAL A 14 -17.65 5.74 -2.80
N TYR A 15 -18.25 6.85 -3.23
CA TYR A 15 -18.38 7.13 -4.67
C TYR A 15 -17.03 7.25 -5.36
N LEU A 16 -16.09 8.00 -4.81
CA LEU A 16 -14.75 8.13 -5.37
C LEU A 16 -14.00 6.78 -5.43
N SER A 17 -14.23 5.91 -4.45
CA SER A 17 -13.59 4.58 -4.43
C SER A 17 -14.18 3.66 -5.50
N ILE A 18 -15.49 3.67 -5.70
CA ILE A 18 -16.17 2.83 -6.70
C ILE A 18 -15.87 3.32 -8.12
N LEU A 19 -15.98 4.63 -8.34
CA LEU A 19 -15.79 5.25 -9.65
C LEU A 19 -14.33 5.49 -10.00
N ASN A 20 -13.39 5.22 -9.09
CA ASN A 20 -11.95 5.41 -9.34
C ASN A 20 -11.50 4.65 -10.59
N PRO A 21 -10.77 5.27 -11.52
CA PRO A 21 -10.25 4.62 -12.72
C PRO A 21 -9.47 3.33 -12.43
N SER A 22 -8.74 3.27 -11.32
CA SER A 22 -8.03 2.06 -10.90
C SER A 22 -8.98 0.91 -10.54
N THR A 23 -10.11 1.21 -9.90
CA THR A 23 -11.15 0.22 -9.56
C THR A 23 -11.87 -0.25 -10.82
N LEU A 24 -12.24 0.67 -11.70
CA LEU A 24 -12.90 0.33 -12.97
C LEU A 24 -11.99 -0.53 -13.85
N LEU A 25 -10.71 -0.18 -13.96
CA LEU A 25 -9.73 -0.96 -14.72
C LEU A 25 -9.49 -2.35 -14.12
N LEU A 26 -9.53 -2.48 -12.78
CA LEU A 26 -9.43 -3.75 -12.08
C LEU A 26 -10.63 -4.65 -12.42
N LEU A 27 -11.84 -4.10 -12.41
CA LEU A 27 -13.08 -4.81 -12.72
C LEU A 27 -13.14 -5.20 -14.20
N GLU A 28 -12.81 -4.26 -15.10
CA GLU A 28 -12.78 -4.50 -16.54
C GLU A 28 -11.86 -5.69 -16.91
N ARG A 29 -10.69 -5.74 -16.29
CA ARG A 29 -9.70 -6.78 -16.60
C ARG A 29 -9.92 -8.08 -15.86
N MET A 30 -10.89 -8.18 -14.96
CA MET A 30 -11.17 -9.36 -14.12
C MET A 30 -9.91 -10.04 -13.57
N GLN A 31 -8.95 -9.23 -13.12
CA GLN A 31 -7.65 -9.74 -12.72
C GLN A 31 -7.72 -10.42 -11.35
N LEU A 32 -6.76 -11.30 -11.12
CA LEU A 32 -6.59 -12.02 -9.86
C LEU A 32 -6.54 -11.08 -8.63
N ASP A 33 -6.16 -9.84 -8.84
CA ASP A 33 -6.16 -8.79 -7.81
C ASP A 33 -7.55 -8.48 -7.24
N CYS A 34 -8.65 -8.74 -7.98
CA CYS A 34 -10.01 -8.66 -7.45
C CYS A 34 -10.22 -9.68 -6.32
N PHE A 35 -9.75 -10.90 -6.51
CA PHE A 35 -9.85 -11.96 -5.49
C PHE A 35 -9.00 -11.64 -4.26
N PHE A 36 -7.81 -11.06 -4.45
CA PHE A 36 -6.99 -10.60 -3.32
C PHE A 36 -7.67 -9.49 -2.54
N TYR A 37 -8.31 -8.55 -3.22
CA TYR A 37 -9.06 -7.48 -2.58
C TYR A 37 -10.21 -8.03 -1.73
N LEU A 38 -11.00 -8.95 -2.29
CA LEU A 38 -12.10 -9.62 -1.58
C LEU A 38 -11.58 -10.47 -0.42
N ALA A 39 -10.47 -11.19 -0.61
CA ALA A 39 -9.85 -11.98 0.44
C ALA A 39 -9.36 -11.14 1.62
N ILE A 40 -8.82 -9.94 1.37
CA ILE A 40 -8.44 -9.02 2.44
C ILE A 40 -9.67 -8.62 3.27
N ILE A 41 -10.77 -8.27 2.60
CA ILE A 41 -12.02 -7.93 3.28
C ILE A 41 -12.50 -9.13 4.10
N PHE A 42 -12.49 -10.32 3.52
CA PHE A 42 -12.90 -11.55 4.21
C PHE A 42 -12.05 -11.80 5.47
N ILE A 43 -10.71 -11.75 5.37
CA ILE A 43 -9.77 -11.98 6.47
C ILE A 43 -10.02 -11.00 7.63
N VAL A 44 -10.33 -9.75 7.33
CA VAL A 44 -10.59 -8.74 8.36
C VAL A 44 -11.83 -9.04 9.19
N TYR A 45 -12.87 -9.62 8.56
CA TYR A 45 -14.13 -9.95 9.23
C TYR A 45 -14.17 -11.38 9.78
N ASN A 46 -13.36 -12.28 9.23
CA ASN A 46 -13.31 -13.67 9.66
C ASN A 46 -12.54 -13.80 10.98
N ARG A 47 -13.18 -14.49 11.95
CA ARG A 47 -12.59 -14.77 13.26
C ARG A 47 -11.80 -16.07 13.31
N ILE A 48 -11.94 -16.94 12.31
CA ILE A 48 -11.28 -18.23 12.25
C ILE A 48 -9.85 -18.03 11.74
N TYR A 49 -8.94 -18.05 12.68
CA TYR A 49 -7.53 -17.74 12.43
C TYR A 49 -6.86 -18.67 11.43
N LEU A 50 -7.13 -19.96 11.51
CA LEU A 50 -6.56 -20.97 10.59
C LEU A 50 -6.94 -20.69 9.14
N ILE A 51 -8.20 -20.32 8.88
CA ILE A 51 -8.68 -19.98 7.54
C ILE A 51 -7.95 -18.76 6.99
N ASN A 52 -7.77 -17.72 7.82
CA ASN A 52 -7.04 -16.51 7.43
C ASN A 52 -5.59 -16.82 7.04
N TRP A 53 -4.95 -17.76 7.76
CA TRP A 53 -3.63 -18.26 7.46
C TRP A 53 -3.58 -19.01 6.13
N LEU A 54 -4.47 -19.96 5.91
CA LEU A 54 -4.53 -20.75 4.69
C LEU A 54 -4.75 -19.86 3.46
N ILE A 55 -5.66 -18.89 3.56
CA ILE A 55 -5.91 -17.93 2.49
C ILE A 55 -4.64 -17.09 2.22
N GLY A 56 -3.98 -16.59 3.27
CA GLY A 56 -2.75 -15.79 3.13
C GLY A 56 -1.62 -16.58 2.47
N ILE A 57 -1.39 -17.84 2.87
CA ILE A 57 -0.40 -18.72 2.27
C ILE A 57 -0.75 -18.99 0.80
N TYR A 58 -1.99 -19.39 0.51
CA TYR A 58 -2.44 -19.71 -0.84
C TYR A 58 -2.19 -18.54 -1.80
N PHE A 59 -2.57 -17.34 -1.42
CA PHE A 59 -2.34 -16.16 -2.25
C PHE A 59 -0.87 -15.76 -2.35
N ALA A 60 -0.08 -15.97 -1.30
CA ALA A 60 1.36 -15.72 -1.34
C ALA A 60 2.09 -16.66 -2.32
N LEU A 61 1.60 -17.90 -2.49
CA LEU A 61 2.13 -18.85 -3.48
C LEU A 61 1.74 -18.47 -4.91
N ILE A 62 0.55 -17.90 -5.12
CA ILE A 62 0.12 -17.49 -6.46
C ILE A 62 0.86 -16.21 -6.91
N LYS A 63 0.97 -15.23 -6.03
CA LYS A 63 1.69 -13.98 -6.27
C LYS A 63 2.48 -13.60 -5.02
N PHE A 64 3.65 -13.06 -5.23
CA PHE A 64 4.60 -12.75 -4.18
C PHE A 64 4.11 -11.70 -3.15
N TYR A 65 3.48 -10.62 -3.59
CA TYR A 65 3.13 -9.51 -2.72
C TYR A 65 2.03 -9.79 -1.66
N PRO A 66 1.10 -10.75 -1.84
CA PRO A 66 0.15 -11.12 -0.79
C PRO A 66 0.77 -11.71 0.49
N ILE A 67 2.06 -12.02 0.50
CA ILE A 67 2.78 -12.43 1.73
C ILE A 67 2.59 -11.39 2.85
N SER A 68 2.34 -10.14 2.51
CA SER A 68 2.02 -9.07 3.45
C SER A 68 0.77 -9.34 4.29
N ILE A 69 -0.18 -10.14 3.80
CA ILE A 69 -1.37 -10.57 4.57
C ILE A 69 -0.93 -11.36 5.79
N LEU A 70 0.06 -12.22 5.66
CA LEU A 70 0.56 -13.04 6.75
C LEU A 70 1.13 -12.20 7.90
N ILE A 71 1.79 -11.09 7.59
CA ILE A 71 2.31 -10.15 8.60
C ILE A 71 1.17 -9.63 9.48
N THR A 72 0.02 -9.30 8.89
CA THR A 72 -1.12 -8.76 9.65
C THR A 72 -1.83 -9.81 10.48
N VAL A 73 -1.96 -11.02 9.95
CA VAL A 73 -2.51 -12.17 10.71
C VAL A 73 -1.66 -12.44 11.94
N PHE A 74 -0.33 -12.23 11.87
CA PHE A 74 0.57 -12.29 13.04
C PHE A 74 0.29 -11.21 14.08
N ILE A 75 0.18 -9.96 13.63
CA ILE A 75 0.00 -8.82 14.51
C ILE A 75 -1.32 -8.94 15.30
N GLU A 76 -2.35 -9.55 14.72
CA GLU A 76 -3.66 -9.68 15.33
C GLU A 76 -3.78 -10.75 16.41
N ASN A 77 -2.88 -11.69 16.46
CA ASN A 77 -2.98 -12.80 17.42
C ASN A 77 -2.54 -12.38 18.81
N LYS A 78 -3.50 -11.88 19.57
CA LYS A 78 -3.30 -11.42 20.94
C LYS A 78 -2.87 -12.52 21.93
N GLU A 79 -3.06 -13.79 21.57
CA GLU A 79 -2.92 -14.91 22.50
C GLU A 79 -1.60 -15.69 22.33
N ARG A 80 -0.87 -15.49 21.25
CA ARG A 80 0.35 -16.24 20.98
C ARG A 80 1.59 -15.64 21.61
N SER A 81 2.48 -16.52 22.06
CA SER A 81 3.79 -16.13 22.52
C SER A 81 4.66 -15.63 21.36
N ILE A 82 5.62 -14.76 21.65
CA ILE A 82 6.62 -14.29 20.67
C ILE A 82 7.34 -15.48 20.02
N LYS A 83 7.64 -16.54 20.78
CA LYS A 83 8.25 -17.77 20.26
C LYS A 83 7.43 -18.40 19.14
N SER A 84 6.11 -18.54 19.34
CA SER A 84 5.21 -19.10 18.31
C SER A 84 5.18 -18.23 17.05
N ILE A 85 5.23 -16.92 17.21
CA ILE A 85 5.30 -15.97 16.09
C ILE A 85 6.60 -16.18 15.30
N CYS A 86 7.75 -16.23 15.99
CA CYS A 86 9.05 -16.45 15.35
C CYS A 86 9.11 -17.81 14.62
N ILE A 87 8.62 -18.89 15.24
CA ILE A 87 8.58 -20.22 14.63
C ILE A 87 7.75 -20.20 13.33
N ILE A 88 6.60 -19.55 13.35
CA ILE A 88 5.72 -19.48 12.17
C ILE A 88 6.38 -18.62 11.07
N ILE A 89 7.02 -17.49 11.41
CA ILE A 89 7.76 -16.68 10.43
C ILE A 89 8.89 -17.52 9.80
N LEU A 90 9.66 -18.22 10.62
CA LEU A 90 10.75 -19.09 10.16
C LEU A 90 10.21 -20.18 9.21
N PHE A 91 9.16 -20.89 9.62
CA PHE A 91 8.52 -21.92 8.81
C PHE A 91 8.00 -21.38 7.46
N LEU A 92 7.33 -20.23 7.46
CA LEU A 92 6.86 -19.60 6.24
C LEU A 92 8.00 -19.12 5.35
N SER A 93 9.08 -18.60 5.96
CA SER A 93 10.27 -18.21 5.20
C SER A 93 10.88 -19.43 4.52
N ILE A 94 11.00 -20.55 5.23
CA ILE A 94 11.53 -21.81 4.67
C ILE A 94 10.64 -22.30 3.52
N LEU A 95 9.31 -22.34 3.71
CA LEU A 95 8.39 -22.74 2.65
C LEU A 95 8.48 -21.80 1.44
N PHE A 96 8.56 -20.51 1.67
CA PHE A 96 8.63 -19.52 0.61
C PHE A 96 9.94 -19.60 -0.18
N PHE A 97 11.08 -19.62 0.50
CA PHE A 97 12.38 -19.73 -0.15
C PHE A 97 12.56 -21.12 -0.79
N GLY A 98 12.07 -22.19 -0.17
CA GLY A 98 12.04 -23.50 -0.75
C GLY A 98 11.22 -23.54 -2.04
N TYR A 99 10.04 -22.94 -2.06
CA TYR A 99 9.21 -22.81 -3.26
C TYR A 99 9.91 -22.01 -4.37
N LEU A 100 10.55 -20.88 -4.02
CA LEU A 100 11.33 -20.09 -4.97
C LEU A 100 12.51 -20.87 -5.53
N TYR A 101 13.20 -21.65 -4.69
CA TYR A 101 14.32 -22.48 -5.13
C TYR A 101 13.88 -23.57 -6.08
N LEU A 102 12.82 -24.29 -5.76
CA LEU A 102 12.26 -25.36 -6.61
C LEU A 102 11.73 -24.84 -7.96
N ASN A 103 11.32 -23.60 -8.02
CA ASN A 103 10.79 -22.96 -9.23
C ASN A 103 11.73 -21.88 -9.77
N TYR A 104 13.03 -21.94 -9.43
CA TYR A 104 14.00 -20.90 -9.80
C TYR A 104 14.05 -20.63 -11.30
N GLU A 105 14.09 -21.67 -12.13
CA GLU A 105 14.15 -21.52 -13.59
C GLU A 105 12.91 -20.79 -14.14
N PHE A 106 11.73 -21.15 -13.63
CA PHE A 106 10.49 -20.47 -13.99
C PHE A 106 10.51 -18.99 -13.60
N TYR A 107 10.94 -18.66 -12.38
CA TYR A 107 11.05 -17.28 -11.94
C TYR A 107 12.13 -16.51 -12.69
N TYR A 108 13.25 -17.14 -12.95
CA TYR A 108 14.32 -16.54 -13.77
C TYR A 108 13.83 -16.23 -15.18
N PHE A 109 13.11 -17.16 -15.79
CA PHE A 109 12.47 -16.96 -17.09
C PHE A 109 11.44 -15.80 -17.04
N MET A 110 10.58 -15.77 -16.02
CA MET A 110 9.59 -14.72 -15.84
C MET A 110 10.22 -13.34 -15.63
N VAL A 111 11.27 -13.24 -14.82
CA VAL A 111 11.96 -11.97 -14.58
C VAL A 111 12.65 -11.44 -15.84
N ASN A 112 13.24 -12.32 -16.63
CA ASN A 112 14.00 -11.92 -17.82
C ASN A 112 13.12 -11.73 -19.06
N ASN A 113 12.03 -12.48 -19.20
CA ASN A 113 11.19 -12.51 -20.40
C ASN A 113 9.85 -11.80 -20.22
N MET A 114 9.30 -11.74 -19.00
CA MET A 114 8.22 -10.81 -18.75
C MET A 114 8.82 -9.43 -18.61
N LEU A 115 9.02 -8.80 -19.74
CA LEU A 115 9.23 -7.38 -19.77
C LEU A 115 8.22 -6.73 -18.82
N PRO A 116 8.64 -5.84 -17.91
CA PRO A 116 7.74 -4.90 -17.28
C PRO A 116 7.00 -4.28 -18.47
N GLY A 117 5.75 -4.67 -18.62
CA GLY A 117 5.02 -4.59 -19.89
C GLY A 117 5.36 -3.29 -20.59
N LYS A 118 5.48 -3.31 -21.91
CA LYS A 118 5.65 -2.11 -22.77
C LYS A 118 4.50 -1.08 -22.54
N ALA A 119 3.64 -1.31 -21.57
CA ALA A 119 2.71 -0.37 -20.98
C ALA A 119 3.51 0.85 -20.56
N GLY A 120 3.21 1.96 -21.19
CA GLY A 120 3.92 3.20 -20.99
C GLY A 120 4.02 3.54 -19.49
N TYR A 121 5.03 4.28 -19.11
CA TYR A 121 5.34 4.68 -17.71
C TYR A 121 4.14 5.26 -16.94
N HIS A 122 3.13 5.74 -17.65
CA HIS A 122 1.89 6.31 -17.11
C HIS A 122 0.98 5.30 -16.38
N PHE A 123 1.14 3.98 -16.67
CA PHE A 123 0.38 2.94 -15.98
C PHE A 123 1.14 2.33 -14.80
N LEU A 124 2.29 2.86 -14.43
CA LEU A 124 3.10 2.30 -13.37
C LEU A 124 2.88 3.04 -12.05
N TYR A 125 2.77 2.26 -10.99
CA TYR A 125 2.65 2.69 -9.61
C TYR A 125 3.82 2.10 -8.81
N SER A 126 4.92 2.85 -8.69
CA SER A 126 6.10 2.43 -7.90
C SER A 126 7.17 3.54 -7.86
N LEU A 127 8.12 3.42 -6.91
CA LEU A 127 9.34 4.26 -6.90
C LEU A 127 10.19 4.08 -8.16
N ASN A 128 10.21 2.87 -8.71
CA ASN A 128 10.88 2.60 -9.98
C ASN A 128 10.28 3.40 -11.13
N ALA A 129 8.95 3.54 -11.18
CA ALA A 129 8.28 4.35 -12.18
C ALA A 129 8.65 5.82 -12.06
N LEU A 130 8.65 6.35 -10.83
CA LEU A 130 9.09 7.72 -10.54
C LEU A 130 10.52 7.95 -11.05
N SER A 131 11.45 7.06 -10.73
CA SER A 131 12.85 7.16 -11.17
C SER A 131 13.00 7.13 -12.69
N LYS A 132 12.19 6.34 -13.41
CA LYS A 132 12.17 6.27 -14.88
C LYS A 132 11.64 7.55 -15.51
N ILE A 133 10.58 8.15 -14.95
CA ILE A 133 10.02 9.42 -15.40
C ILE A 133 11.06 10.53 -15.28
N PHE A 134 11.70 10.64 -14.11
CA PHE A 134 12.72 11.65 -13.87
C PHE A 134 14.00 11.44 -14.69
N LYS A 135 14.39 10.17 -14.95
CA LYS A 135 15.45 9.87 -15.90
C LYS A 135 15.14 10.45 -17.28
N TYR A 136 13.92 10.27 -17.76
CA TYR A 136 13.49 10.80 -19.05
C TYR A 136 13.52 12.33 -19.10
N ILE A 137 13.07 12.99 -18.03
CA ILE A 137 13.01 14.47 -17.96
C ILE A 137 14.40 15.09 -17.84
N PHE A 138 15.25 14.56 -16.95
CA PHE A 138 16.51 15.18 -16.55
C PHE A 138 17.75 14.53 -17.16
N ASN A 139 17.60 13.45 -17.92
CA ASN A 139 18.70 12.67 -18.50
C ASN A 139 19.76 12.21 -17.47
N ILE A 140 19.35 11.97 -16.23
CA ILE A 140 20.23 11.49 -15.15
C ILE A 140 20.25 9.96 -15.14
N LYS A 141 21.39 9.35 -14.73
CA LYS A 141 21.49 7.89 -14.60
C LYS A 141 20.38 7.34 -13.70
N TYR A 142 19.62 6.35 -14.21
CA TYR A 142 18.49 5.73 -13.53
C TYR A 142 18.83 5.22 -12.11
N GLN A 143 19.98 4.55 -11.95
CA GLN A 143 20.42 4.00 -10.69
C GLN A 143 20.62 5.08 -9.62
N LEU A 144 21.20 6.21 -9.99
CA LEU A 144 21.39 7.35 -9.10
C LEU A 144 20.04 7.92 -8.63
N LEU A 145 19.11 8.13 -9.55
CA LEU A 145 17.77 8.59 -9.24
C LEU A 145 17.04 7.61 -8.31
N LEU A 146 17.16 6.32 -8.57
CA LEU A 146 16.56 5.30 -7.73
C LEU A 146 17.07 5.40 -6.29
N ILE A 147 18.39 5.45 -6.09
CA ILE A 147 18.99 5.59 -4.77
C ILE A 147 18.53 6.89 -4.09
N LEU A 148 18.52 8.01 -4.81
CA LEU A 148 18.07 9.29 -4.28
C LEU A 148 16.60 9.24 -3.83
N PHE A 149 15.70 8.68 -4.64
CA PHE A 149 14.29 8.57 -4.27
C PHE A 149 14.06 7.63 -3.10
N TYR A 150 14.75 6.48 -3.01
CA TYR A 150 14.66 5.60 -1.85
C TYR A 150 15.18 6.30 -0.58
N SER A 151 16.33 6.95 -0.66
CA SER A 151 16.92 7.66 0.49
C SER A 151 16.01 8.81 0.95
N PHE A 152 15.46 9.57 0.02
CA PHE A 152 14.56 10.67 0.32
C PHE A 152 13.21 10.16 0.91
N PHE A 153 12.71 9.04 0.40
CA PHE A 153 11.50 8.40 0.91
C PHE A 153 11.67 7.97 2.37
N ILE A 154 12.77 7.29 2.68
CA ILE A 154 13.09 6.87 4.04
C ILE A 154 13.27 8.09 4.96
N TYR A 155 13.99 9.11 4.50
CA TYR A 155 14.20 10.35 5.25
C TYR A 155 12.87 11.03 5.60
N LEU A 156 11.94 11.13 4.64
CA LEU A 156 10.63 11.71 4.89
C LEU A 156 9.82 10.89 5.90
N ILE A 157 9.83 9.56 5.78
CA ILE A 157 9.14 8.70 6.75
C ILE A 157 9.70 8.96 8.16
N ILE A 158 11.01 8.99 8.34
CA ILE A 158 11.65 9.27 9.63
C ILE A 158 11.22 10.64 10.17
N LYS A 159 11.23 11.67 9.35
CA LYS A 159 10.79 13.03 9.71
C LYS A 159 9.32 13.06 10.15
N VAL A 160 8.42 12.44 9.39
CA VAL A 160 7.00 12.39 9.70
C VAL A 160 6.75 11.60 10.99
N VAL A 161 7.41 10.46 11.18
CA VAL A 161 7.34 9.67 12.42
C VAL A 161 7.83 10.47 13.62
N ALA A 162 8.94 11.20 13.48
CA ALA A 162 9.46 12.05 14.54
C ALA A 162 8.44 13.15 14.94
N ASN A 163 7.81 13.78 13.96
CA ASN A 163 6.78 14.78 14.20
C ASN A 163 5.54 14.20 14.87
N PHE A 164 5.10 13.00 14.47
CA PHE A 164 3.97 12.32 15.10
C PHE A 164 4.26 11.93 16.55
N ASN A 165 5.48 11.50 16.85
CA ASN A 165 5.89 11.18 18.21
C ASN A 165 5.91 12.43 19.14
N LYS A 166 6.19 13.61 18.59
CA LYS A 166 6.12 14.87 19.32
C LYS A 166 4.67 15.33 19.56
N ASN A 167 3.75 14.97 18.66
CA ASN A 167 2.35 15.38 18.76
C ASN A 167 1.52 14.35 19.54
N LYS A 168 1.32 14.62 20.83
CA LYS A 168 0.59 13.75 21.77
C LYS A 168 -0.84 13.45 21.30
N GLU A 169 -1.53 14.38 20.66
CA GLU A 169 -2.91 14.20 20.19
C GLU A 169 -2.97 13.21 19.02
N ILE A 170 -2.09 13.36 18.02
CA ILE A 170 -1.99 12.43 16.90
C ILE A 170 -1.67 11.02 17.40
N LEU A 171 -0.67 10.91 18.27
CA LEU A 171 -0.26 9.62 18.82
C LEU A 171 -1.39 8.96 19.65
N LYS A 172 -2.10 9.73 20.46
CA LYS A 172 -3.26 9.25 21.24
C LYS A 172 -4.35 8.71 20.33
N SER A 173 -4.65 9.40 19.22
CA SER A 173 -5.68 8.98 18.27
C SER A 173 -5.28 7.71 17.53
N ILE A 174 -4.03 7.60 17.07
CA ILE A 174 -3.51 6.39 16.45
C ILE A 174 -3.59 5.23 17.45
N LYS A 175 -3.21 5.46 18.73
CA LYS A 175 -3.30 4.45 19.79
C LYS A 175 -4.74 4.00 20.06
N LYS A 176 -5.70 4.92 20.10
CA LYS A 176 -7.13 4.61 20.31
C LYS A 176 -7.69 3.74 19.18
N SER A 177 -7.19 3.89 17.96
CA SER A 177 -7.65 3.13 16.79
C SER A 177 -7.01 1.74 16.65
N LEU A 178 -6.11 1.29 17.54
CA LEU A 178 -5.29 0.08 17.33
C LEU A 178 -6.11 -1.18 17.00
N PHE A 179 -7.21 -1.41 17.71
CA PHE A 179 -7.96 -2.68 17.62
C PHE A 179 -9.28 -2.56 16.86
N THR A 180 -9.45 -1.48 16.09
CA THR A 180 -10.64 -1.30 15.25
C THR A 180 -10.53 -2.07 13.93
N VAL A 181 -11.67 -2.36 13.31
CA VAL A 181 -11.75 -3.01 12.00
C VAL A 181 -11.05 -2.17 10.92
N GLU A 182 -11.22 -0.85 11.00
CA GLU A 182 -10.58 0.12 10.12
C GLU A 182 -9.05 0.05 10.23
N SER A 183 -8.55 -0.17 11.44
CA SER A 183 -7.12 -0.37 11.68
C SER A 183 -6.58 -1.64 11.04
N LYS A 184 -7.34 -2.71 11.08
CA LYS A 184 -6.99 -3.98 10.46
C LYS A 184 -6.89 -3.83 8.94
N LEU A 185 -7.92 -3.24 8.32
CA LEU A 185 -7.91 -2.94 6.89
C LEU A 185 -6.69 -2.09 6.50
N PHE A 186 -6.41 -1.06 7.29
CA PHE A 186 -5.27 -0.19 7.06
C PHE A 186 -3.92 -0.91 7.15
N LEU A 187 -3.74 -1.80 8.14
CA LEU A 187 -2.50 -2.56 8.28
C LEU A 187 -2.27 -3.46 7.07
N ILE A 188 -3.28 -4.23 6.66
CA ILE A 188 -3.18 -5.12 5.50
C ILE A 188 -2.90 -4.31 4.24
N SER A 189 -3.70 -3.29 3.97
CA SER A 189 -3.52 -2.44 2.78
C SER A 189 -2.17 -1.72 2.79
N GLY A 190 -1.72 -1.25 3.95
CA GLY A 190 -0.44 -0.58 4.11
C GLY A 190 0.73 -1.48 3.75
N TYR A 191 0.76 -2.71 4.25
CA TYR A 191 1.81 -3.67 3.90
C TYR A 191 1.73 -4.08 2.43
N PHE A 192 0.55 -4.26 1.85
CA PHE A 192 0.39 -4.46 0.41
C PHE A 192 1.00 -3.32 -0.39
N ASN A 193 0.66 -2.08 -0.04
CA ASN A 193 1.17 -0.91 -0.74
C ASN A 193 2.68 -0.76 -0.60
N ILE A 194 3.29 -1.13 0.55
CA ILE A 194 4.74 -1.17 0.69
C ILE A 194 5.36 -2.09 -0.36
N PHE A 195 4.89 -3.34 -0.43
CA PHE A 195 5.40 -4.31 -1.39
C PHE A 195 5.21 -3.84 -2.83
N LEU A 196 4.04 -3.33 -3.16
CA LEU A 196 3.72 -2.89 -4.52
C LEU A 196 4.48 -1.63 -4.93
N PHE A 197 4.64 -0.68 -4.01
CA PHE A 197 5.26 0.61 -4.33
C PHE A 197 6.78 0.57 -4.28
N ILE A 198 7.36 -0.14 -3.29
CA ILE A 198 8.81 -0.18 -3.08
C ILE A 198 9.47 -1.27 -3.90
N LEU A 199 8.94 -2.51 -3.82
CA LEU A 199 9.64 -3.69 -4.34
C LEU A 199 9.27 -4.05 -5.76
N VAL A 200 8.08 -3.69 -6.23
CA VAL A 200 7.55 -4.16 -7.51
C VAL A 200 7.14 -2.97 -8.38
N SER A 201 7.55 -2.96 -9.65
CA SER A 201 6.91 -2.09 -10.64
C SER A 201 5.50 -2.59 -10.89
N SER A 202 4.51 -1.88 -10.38
CA SER A 202 3.11 -2.31 -10.43
C SER A 202 2.27 -1.40 -11.33
N TYR A 203 1.17 -1.95 -11.85
CA TYR A 203 0.20 -1.17 -12.62
C TYR A 203 -0.70 -0.32 -11.71
N VAL A 204 -1.24 0.76 -12.27
CA VAL A 204 -2.12 1.73 -11.58
C VAL A 204 -3.32 1.05 -10.93
N TYR A 205 -3.91 0.01 -11.53
CA TYR A 205 -5.06 -0.68 -10.92
C TYR A 205 -4.78 -1.28 -9.54
N LYS A 206 -3.51 -1.52 -9.19
CA LYS A 206 -3.13 -1.96 -7.85
C LYS A 206 -3.26 -0.87 -6.78
N GLU A 207 -3.45 0.37 -7.19
CA GLU A 207 -3.77 1.48 -6.28
C GLU A 207 -5.11 1.28 -5.55
N VAL A 208 -5.94 0.33 -6.04
CA VAL A 208 -7.19 -0.05 -5.36
C VAL A 208 -6.97 -0.43 -3.90
N TYR A 209 -5.80 -0.98 -3.57
CA TYR A 209 -5.47 -1.30 -2.18
C TYR A 209 -5.34 -0.06 -1.27
N LEU A 210 -5.11 1.13 -1.82
CA LEU A 210 -5.19 2.38 -1.05
C LEU A 210 -6.58 2.66 -0.52
N ILE A 211 -7.62 2.21 -1.23
CA ILE A 211 -9.02 2.37 -0.82
C ILE A 211 -9.27 1.71 0.54
N LEU A 212 -8.63 0.57 0.80
CA LEU A 212 -8.76 -0.12 2.09
C LEU A 212 -8.15 0.65 3.27
N SER A 213 -7.33 1.66 3.01
CA SER A 213 -6.79 2.53 4.06
C SER A 213 -7.71 3.69 4.44
N LEU A 214 -8.67 4.03 3.57
CA LEU A 214 -9.57 5.17 3.76
C LEU A 214 -10.46 5.10 4.99
N PRO A 215 -11.03 3.92 5.38
CA PRO A 215 -11.85 3.82 6.58
C PRO A 215 -11.12 4.29 7.84
N LEU A 216 -9.84 3.96 7.99
CA LEU A 216 -9.07 4.44 9.14
C LEU A 216 -8.85 5.95 9.09
N ILE A 217 -8.53 6.51 7.93
CA ILE A 217 -8.29 7.95 7.79
C ILE A 217 -9.57 8.73 8.11
N LEU A 218 -10.72 8.24 7.64
CA LEU A 218 -12.02 8.82 7.95
C LEU A 218 -12.32 8.73 9.46
N TRP A 219 -12.07 7.57 10.07
CA TRP A 219 -12.24 7.38 11.51
C TRP A 219 -11.35 8.34 12.32
N LEU A 220 -10.07 8.49 11.92
CA LEU A 220 -9.13 9.41 12.57
C LEU A 220 -9.54 10.87 12.40
N LYS A 221 -10.07 11.25 11.23
CA LYS A 221 -10.63 12.59 10.98
C LYS A 221 -11.77 12.90 11.95
N HIS A 222 -12.70 11.97 12.16
CA HIS A 222 -13.86 12.19 13.03
C HIS A 222 -13.53 12.08 14.53
N SER A 223 -12.60 11.20 14.88
CA SER A 223 -12.24 10.95 16.28
C SER A 223 -11.24 11.95 16.86
N ASN A 224 -10.61 12.76 16.02
CA ASN A 224 -9.53 13.65 16.42
C ASN A 224 -9.82 15.11 16.04
N LYS A 225 -9.51 16.02 16.96
CA LYS A 225 -9.54 17.48 16.71
C LYS A 225 -8.35 17.98 15.90
N SER A 226 -7.35 17.13 15.60
CA SER A 226 -6.16 17.50 14.86
C SER A 226 -6.49 17.80 13.41
N LYS A 227 -6.16 19.00 12.97
CA LYS A 227 -6.27 19.45 11.58
C LYS A 227 -5.49 18.55 10.59
N PHE A 228 -4.47 17.84 11.08
CA PHE A 228 -3.64 16.97 10.26
C PHE A 228 -4.46 15.89 9.50
N PHE A 229 -5.34 15.14 10.21
CA PHE A 229 -6.15 14.10 9.56
C PHE A 229 -7.21 14.69 8.62
N TYR A 230 -7.64 15.88 8.88
CA TYR A 230 -8.51 16.62 7.99
C TYR A 230 -7.80 16.96 6.66
N TYR A 231 -6.58 17.51 6.72
CA TYR A 231 -5.77 17.76 5.52
C TYR A 231 -5.39 16.48 4.79
N LEU A 232 -5.03 15.41 5.50
CA LEU A 232 -4.75 14.11 4.90
C LEU A 232 -5.95 13.57 4.12
N TYR A 233 -7.15 13.69 4.68
CA TYR A 233 -8.39 13.31 4.01
C TYR A 233 -8.59 14.08 2.69
N TYR A 234 -8.43 15.40 2.70
CA TYR A 234 -8.57 16.20 1.48
C TYR A 234 -7.47 15.93 0.46
N MET A 235 -6.26 15.66 0.91
CA MET A 235 -5.17 15.27 0.01
C MET A 235 -5.50 13.96 -0.72
N ILE A 236 -6.11 12.99 -0.04
CA ILE A 236 -6.56 11.74 -0.66
C ILE A 236 -7.68 12.01 -1.66
N ILE A 237 -8.67 12.81 -1.31
CA ILE A 237 -9.74 13.19 -2.24
C ILE A 237 -9.15 13.89 -3.47
N PHE A 238 -8.29 14.87 -3.28
CA PHE A 238 -7.62 15.57 -4.37
C PHE A 238 -6.85 14.63 -5.27
N ARG A 239 -6.12 13.68 -4.68
CA ARG A 239 -5.38 12.67 -5.43
C ARG A 239 -6.32 11.79 -6.28
N PHE A 240 -7.46 11.35 -5.74
CA PHE A 240 -8.44 10.59 -6.51
C PHE A 240 -9.08 11.42 -7.64
N LEU A 241 -9.46 12.65 -7.37
CA LEU A 241 -9.98 13.56 -8.39
C LEU A 241 -8.93 13.83 -9.48
N TYR A 242 -7.66 14.00 -9.08
CA TYR A 242 -6.57 14.17 -10.03
C TYR A 242 -6.39 12.94 -10.92
N LEU A 243 -6.57 11.74 -10.38
CA LEU A 243 -6.51 10.50 -11.17
C LEU A 243 -7.63 10.43 -12.21
N PHE A 244 -8.83 10.90 -11.90
CA PHE A 244 -9.91 11.04 -12.88
C PHE A 244 -9.54 11.99 -14.00
N LEU A 245 -9.11 13.18 -13.65
CA LEU A 245 -8.68 14.19 -14.63
C LEU A 245 -7.52 13.64 -15.49
N TYR A 246 -6.54 13.04 -14.86
CA TYR A 246 -5.43 12.40 -15.54
C TYR A 246 -5.87 11.32 -16.53
N SER A 247 -6.77 10.43 -16.14
CA SER A 247 -7.27 9.37 -16.99
C SER A 247 -8.10 9.92 -18.16
N PHE A 248 -8.90 10.96 -17.91
CA PHE A 248 -9.74 11.58 -18.92
C PHE A 248 -8.95 12.31 -20.00
N PHE A 249 -7.95 13.09 -19.61
CA PHE A 249 -7.15 13.91 -20.54
C PHE A 249 -6.03 13.15 -21.26
N ASN A 250 -5.53 12.04 -20.71
CA ASN A 250 -4.38 11.35 -21.28
C ASN A 250 -4.72 10.21 -22.26
N ILE A 251 -5.99 9.93 -22.51
CA ILE A 251 -6.38 8.84 -23.40
C ILE A 251 -5.97 9.14 -24.86
N ASN A 252 -6.00 10.40 -25.28
CA ASN A 252 -5.86 10.75 -26.69
C ASN A 252 -4.57 11.50 -27.06
N ASP A 253 -3.90 12.22 -26.16
CA ASP A 253 -2.89 13.22 -26.55
C ASP A 253 -1.49 13.00 -25.94
N GLY A 254 -1.30 11.93 -25.17
CA GLY A 254 -0.08 11.77 -24.37
C GLY A 254 1.12 11.17 -25.09
N ILE A 255 0.92 10.44 -26.18
CA ILE A 255 1.97 9.71 -26.90
C ILE A 255 1.95 10.12 -28.37
N ILE A 256 2.98 10.84 -28.80
CA ILE A 256 3.19 11.20 -30.18
C ILE A 256 4.21 10.24 -30.76
N PHE A 257 3.94 9.67 -31.92
CA PHE A 257 4.89 8.87 -32.66
C PHE A 257 5.61 9.78 -33.69
N VAL A 258 6.89 10.01 -33.47
CA VAL A 258 7.75 10.72 -34.39
C VAL A 258 8.78 9.71 -34.91
N ASN A 259 8.79 9.42 -36.21
CA ASN A 259 9.70 8.45 -36.86
C ASN A 259 9.71 7.08 -36.14
N ASN A 260 8.52 6.53 -35.75
CA ASN A 260 8.36 5.30 -34.97
C ASN A 260 8.95 5.33 -33.55
N ILE A 261 9.41 6.48 -33.07
CA ILE A 261 9.87 6.68 -31.71
C ILE A 261 8.71 7.29 -30.92
N ARG A 262 8.41 6.71 -29.75
CA ARG A 262 7.42 7.26 -28.81
C ARG A 262 7.99 8.51 -28.15
N VAL A 263 7.41 9.65 -28.44
CA VAL A 263 7.75 10.91 -27.78
C VAL A 263 6.56 11.30 -26.87
N PHE A 264 6.87 11.64 -25.62
CA PHE A 264 5.86 12.12 -24.70
C PHE A 264 5.67 13.62 -24.86
N SER A 265 4.43 14.08 -24.91
CA SER A 265 4.16 15.51 -24.88
C SER A 265 4.60 16.12 -23.53
N ASN A 266 5.04 17.39 -23.55
CA ASN A 266 5.42 18.08 -22.31
C ASN A 266 4.25 18.14 -21.31
N TYR A 267 3.04 18.29 -21.78
CA TYR A 267 1.84 18.25 -20.95
C TYR A 267 1.68 16.91 -20.25
N PHE A 268 1.87 15.81 -20.95
CA PHE A 268 1.82 14.46 -20.39
C PHE A 268 2.91 14.25 -19.32
N LEU A 269 4.14 14.72 -19.56
CA LEU A 269 5.23 14.60 -18.59
C LEU A 269 4.95 15.38 -17.31
N ILE A 270 4.36 16.57 -17.42
CA ILE A 270 3.96 17.37 -16.25
C ILE A 270 2.88 16.65 -15.45
N THR A 271 1.83 16.18 -16.10
CA THR A 271 0.70 15.53 -15.42
C THR A 271 1.09 14.24 -14.72
N ILE A 272 1.92 13.38 -15.36
CA ILE A 272 2.41 12.15 -14.74
C ILE A 272 3.37 12.45 -13.58
N SER A 273 4.18 13.51 -13.69
CA SER A 273 5.08 13.91 -12.60
C SER A 273 4.30 14.39 -11.38
N ILE A 274 3.26 15.18 -11.56
CA ILE A 274 2.38 15.63 -10.46
C ILE A 274 1.73 14.41 -9.78
N LYS A 275 1.19 13.46 -10.57
CA LYS A 275 0.63 12.21 -10.02
C LYS A 275 1.64 11.47 -9.17
N ALA A 276 2.84 11.26 -9.71
CA ALA A 276 3.89 10.51 -9.03
C ALA A 276 4.36 11.17 -7.73
N ILE A 277 4.43 12.51 -7.70
CA ILE A 277 4.77 13.27 -6.50
C ILE A 277 3.65 13.18 -5.46
N LEU A 278 2.39 13.29 -5.87
CA LEU A 278 1.25 13.13 -4.96
C LEU A 278 1.23 11.72 -4.34
N ASP A 279 1.44 10.67 -5.13
CA ASP A 279 1.51 9.30 -4.64
C ASP A 279 2.68 9.13 -3.66
N PHE A 280 3.84 9.70 -3.97
CA PHE A 280 5.02 9.64 -3.14
C PHE A 280 4.79 10.28 -1.76
N ILE A 281 4.25 11.50 -1.71
CA ILE A 281 3.96 12.22 -0.46
C ILE A 281 2.90 11.47 0.35
N LEU A 282 1.81 11.06 -0.29
CA LEU A 282 0.73 10.32 0.36
C LEU A 282 1.24 9.04 1.01
N LEU A 283 2.03 8.26 0.28
CA LEU A 283 2.56 7.00 0.78
C LEU A 283 3.58 7.19 1.90
N CYS A 284 4.41 8.26 1.87
CA CYS A 284 5.28 8.60 2.98
C CYS A 284 4.47 8.80 4.28
N ILE A 285 3.34 9.49 4.21
CA ILE A 285 2.48 9.72 5.36
C ILE A 285 1.80 8.43 5.82
N LEU A 286 1.22 7.67 4.90
CA LEU A 286 0.53 6.41 5.23
C LEU A 286 1.48 5.37 5.83
N PHE A 287 2.70 5.26 5.30
CA PHE A 287 3.72 4.34 5.84
C PHE A 287 4.24 4.80 7.21
N SER A 288 4.29 6.12 7.46
CA SER A 288 4.61 6.64 8.79
C SER A 288 3.54 6.26 9.83
N ILE A 289 2.26 6.34 9.48
CA ILE A 289 1.16 5.88 10.32
C ILE A 289 1.24 4.36 10.52
N LEU A 290 1.51 3.62 9.46
CA LEU A 290 1.66 2.16 9.50
C LEU A 290 2.78 1.74 10.44
N TYR A 291 3.95 2.39 10.35
CA TYR A 291 5.09 2.14 11.22
C TYR A 291 4.73 2.36 12.71
N ILE A 292 4.10 3.49 13.03
CA ILE A 292 3.70 3.81 14.39
C ILE A 292 2.70 2.77 14.91
N LYS A 293 1.70 2.40 14.10
CA LYS A 293 0.73 1.36 14.49
C LYS A 293 1.39 0.03 14.74
N SER A 294 2.25 -0.41 13.83
CA SER A 294 2.99 -1.68 13.98
C SER A 294 3.87 -1.70 15.23
N LYS A 295 4.57 -0.60 15.50
CA LYS A 295 5.35 -0.43 16.74
C LYS A 295 4.47 -0.52 17.99
N LEU A 296 3.32 0.14 18.00
CA LEU A 296 2.40 0.12 19.14
C LEU A 296 1.80 -1.28 19.37
N TYR A 297 1.48 -2.01 18.30
CA TYR A 297 1.05 -3.40 18.39
C TYR A 297 2.12 -4.30 18.99
N LEU A 298 3.36 -4.21 18.49
CA LEU A 298 4.49 -4.99 19.02
C LEU A 298 4.73 -4.69 20.51
N LEU A 299 4.70 -3.42 20.90
CA LEU A 299 4.86 -3.03 22.30
C LEU A 299 3.72 -3.57 23.17
N HIS A 300 2.49 -3.63 22.66
CA HIS A 300 1.35 -4.24 23.38
C HIS A 300 1.56 -5.74 23.59
N ILE A 301 2.00 -6.46 22.56
CA ILE A 301 2.31 -7.90 22.65
C ILE A 301 3.42 -8.17 23.66
N ILE A 302 4.52 -7.39 23.59
CA ILE A 302 5.67 -7.54 24.51
C ILE A 302 5.22 -7.31 25.95
N LYS A 303 4.50 -6.24 26.26
CA LYS A 303 4.01 -5.95 27.61
C LYS A 303 3.15 -7.09 28.15
N LYS A 304 2.22 -7.60 27.35
CA LYS A 304 1.35 -8.72 27.75
C LYS A 304 2.15 -9.98 28.09
N ASN A 305 3.15 -10.32 27.28
CA ASN A 305 3.99 -11.49 27.53
C ASN A 305 4.90 -11.35 28.76
N VAL A 306 5.32 -10.13 29.10
CA VAL A 306 6.08 -9.86 30.33
C VAL A 306 5.18 -10.05 31.57
N HIS A 307 3.94 -9.52 31.54
CA HIS A 307 3.00 -9.72 32.64
C HIS A 307 2.65 -11.19 32.89
N LEU A 308 2.49 -11.99 31.83
CA LEU A 308 2.22 -13.44 31.98
C LEU A 308 3.41 -14.22 32.57
N LYS A 309 4.66 -13.74 32.38
CA LYS A 309 5.83 -14.36 33.00
C LYS A 309 6.03 -14.01 34.48
N ILE A 310 5.42 -12.96 34.96
CA ILE A 310 5.51 -12.53 36.37
C ILE A 310 4.44 -13.25 37.22
N ILE A 311 3.38 -13.76 36.59
CA ILE A 311 2.25 -14.43 37.26
C ILE A 311 2.42 -15.97 37.31
N ASN A 312 3.28 -16.53 36.45
CA ASN A 312 3.69 -17.94 36.46
C ASN A 312 5.09 -18.08 37.07
#